data_0a1588193f7cdff5f04d14b158df654a
#
_entry.id   0a1588193f7cdff5f04d14b158df654a
#
_cell.length_a   1.000
_cell.length_b   1.000
_cell.length_c   1.000
_cell.angle_alpha   90.00
_cell.angle_beta   90.00
_cell.angle_gamma   90.00
#
_symmetry.space_group_name_H-M   'P 1'
#
loop_
_entity.id
_entity.type
_entity.pdbx_description
1 polymer ?
#
loop_
_entity_poly.entity_id
_entity_poly.type
_entity_poly.pdbx_seq_one_letter_code
_entity_poly.pdbx_strand_id
1 'polypeptide(L)'
;MLETRDHVDLSDFTPALGAQLGQMIVRIEHAMQRCDDIGRVHVNRWGDGGSHFHLWFMARPKGRMELYGYGLPLWYKILPPYDHDRWHANNRIVADALAENGGRVIEAAS
;
A
#
# COMPACT_ATOMS: atom_id res chain seq x y z
N MET A 1 -2.31 -0.58 -2.98
CA MET A 1 -2.78 0.77 -3.34
C MET A 1 -4.04 1.07 -2.55
N LEU A 2 -4.16 2.29 -2.03
CA LEU A 2 -5.37 2.81 -1.38
C LEU A 2 -6.02 3.80 -2.33
N GLU A 3 -7.33 3.71 -2.48
CA GLU A 3 -8.11 4.64 -3.30
C GLU A 3 -9.44 4.96 -2.63
N THR A 4 -10.03 6.07 -3.00
CA THR A 4 -11.37 6.45 -2.56
C THR A 4 -12.43 5.67 -3.33
N ARG A 5 -13.61 5.44 -2.71
CA ARG A 5 -14.75 4.84 -3.41
C ARG A 5 -15.31 5.78 -4.47
N ASP A 6 -15.43 7.06 -4.10
CA ASP A 6 -15.91 8.08 -5.01
C ASP A 6 -14.77 8.62 -5.88
N HIS A 7 -15.14 9.11 -7.07
CA HIS A 7 -14.19 9.70 -8.01
C HIS A 7 -13.85 11.13 -7.59
N VAL A 8 -12.95 11.26 -6.60
CA VAL A 8 -12.45 12.53 -6.06
C VAL A 8 -10.93 12.54 -6.03
N ASP A 9 -10.35 13.70 -6.16
CA ASP A 9 -8.91 13.89 -5.97
C ASP A 9 -8.63 14.49 -4.59
N LEU A 10 -7.38 14.55 -4.20
CA LEU A 10 -6.95 15.03 -2.87
C LEU A 10 -7.44 16.45 -2.57
N SER A 11 -7.46 17.31 -3.58
CA SER A 11 -7.97 18.69 -3.44
C SER A 11 -9.47 18.77 -3.09
N ASP A 12 -10.22 17.68 -3.35
CA ASP A 12 -11.67 17.63 -3.09
C ASP A 12 -11.99 17.05 -1.70
N PHE A 13 -10.97 16.64 -0.94
CA PHE A 13 -11.18 16.00 0.36
C PHE A 13 -11.77 16.97 1.37
N THR A 14 -12.85 16.52 2.02
CA THR A 14 -13.37 17.16 3.23
C THR A 14 -12.43 16.88 4.42
N PRO A 15 -12.50 17.68 5.51
CA PRO A 15 -11.77 17.38 6.73
C PRO A 15 -12.04 15.97 7.28
N ALA A 16 -13.28 15.49 7.20
CA ALA A 16 -13.66 14.14 7.63
C ALA A 16 -12.98 13.06 6.77
N LEU A 17 -12.97 13.21 5.45
CA LEU A 17 -12.31 12.26 4.56
C LEU A 17 -10.80 12.30 4.74
N GLY A 18 -10.22 13.48 4.96
CA GLY A 18 -8.80 13.63 5.29
C GLY A 18 -8.40 12.90 6.58
N ALA A 19 -9.26 12.97 7.61
CA ALA A 19 -9.04 12.22 8.86
C ALA A 19 -9.10 10.70 8.64
N GLN A 20 -10.05 10.22 7.84
CA GLN A 20 -10.12 8.81 7.46
C GLN A 20 -8.88 8.35 6.68
N LEU A 21 -8.37 9.18 5.77
CA LEU A 21 -7.14 8.91 5.04
C LEU A 21 -5.96 8.71 5.99
N GLY A 22 -5.78 9.61 6.95
CA GLY A 22 -4.72 9.50 7.97
C GLY A 22 -4.80 8.21 8.76
N GLN A 23 -5.99 7.83 9.22
CA GLN A 23 -6.22 6.57 9.91
C GLN A 23 -5.90 5.36 9.03
N MET A 24 -6.30 5.36 7.78
CA MET A 24 -6.03 4.27 6.85
C MET A 24 -4.54 4.12 6.54
N ILE A 25 -3.79 5.23 6.42
CA ILE A 25 -2.34 5.19 6.23
C ILE A 25 -1.68 4.42 7.38
N VAL A 26 -2.01 4.77 8.61
CA VAL A 26 -1.45 4.10 9.80
C VAL A 26 -1.85 2.62 9.85
N ARG A 27 -3.12 2.31 9.58
CA ARG A 27 -3.61 0.94 9.58
C ARG A 27 -2.90 0.07 8.54
N ILE A 28 -2.70 0.57 7.34
CA ILE A 28 -2.01 -0.16 6.26
C ILE A 28 -0.53 -0.35 6.61
N GLU A 29 0.13 0.67 7.15
CA GLU A 29 1.51 0.55 7.64
C GLU A 29 1.63 -0.60 8.65
N HIS A 30 0.78 -0.61 9.67
CA HIS A 30 0.79 -1.67 10.70
C HIS A 30 0.49 -3.05 10.11
N ALA A 31 -0.47 -3.13 9.18
CA ALA A 31 -0.81 -4.39 8.53
C ALA A 31 0.37 -4.94 7.70
N MET A 32 1.03 -4.09 6.93
CA MET A 32 2.18 -4.49 6.12
C MET A 32 3.39 -4.89 6.98
N GLN A 33 3.59 -4.26 8.13
CA GLN A 33 4.67 -4.61 9.06
C GLN A 33 4.47 -5.99 9.73
N ARG A 34 3.32 -6.60 9.61
CA ARG A 34 3.12 -8.00 10.02
C ARG A 34 3.81 -9.01 9.10
N CYS A 35 4.14 -8.62 7.90
CA CYS A 35 4.95 -9.45 7.00
C CYS A 35 6.40 -9.44 7.47
N ASP A 36 6.98 -10.60 7.67
CA ASP A 36 8.30 -10.76 8.29
C ASP A 36 9.48 -10.34 7.39
N ASP A 37 9.24 -10.22 6.08
CA ASP A 37 10.23 -9.85 5.08
C ASP A 37 10.25 -8.35 4.72
N ILE A 38 9.34 -7.55 5.28
CA ILE A 38 9.27 -6.11 5.04
C ILE A 38 10.12 -5.35 6.04
N GLY A 39 11.09 -4.58 5.53
CA GLY A 39 11.96 -3.73 6.33
C GLY A 39 11.41 -2.31 6.52
N ARG A 40 10.75 -1.78 5.51
CA ARG A 40 10.14 -0.45 5.53
C ARG A 40 8.99 -0.36 4.54
N VAL A 41 7.96 0.40 4.90
CA VAL A 41 6.88 0.77 3.98
C VAL A 41 7.07 2.23 3.59
N HIS A 42 7.01 2.51 2.30
CA HIS A 42 7.03 3.86 1.74
C HIS A 42 5.65 4.21 1.20
N VAL A 43 5.21 5.43 1.50
CA VAL A 43 3.89 5.92 1.07
C VAL A 43 4.12 7.01 0.05
N ASN A 44 3.55 6.85 -1.14
CA ASN A 44 3.79 7.74 -2.26
C ASN A 44 2.50 8.12 -2.97
N ARG A 45 2.41 9.37 -3.39
CA ARG A 45 1.38 9.87 -4.28
C ARG A 45 2.03 10.61 -5.44
N TRP A 46 1.72 10.18 -6.67
CA TRP A 46 2.24 10.86 -7.86
C TRP A 46 1.21 11.76 -8.53
N GLY A 47 -0.06 11.44 -8.49
CA GLY A 47 -1.12 12.24 -9.09
C GLY A 47 -1.11 12.29 -10.61
N ASP A 48 -0.35 11.41 -11.26
CA ASP A 48 -0.31 11.33 -12.72
C ASP A 48 -1.49 10.53 -13.26
N GLY A 49 -2.04 10.97 -14.36
CA GLY A 49 -2.99 10.19 -15.15
C GLY A 49 -4.44 10.21 -14.71
N GLY A 50 -4.87 11.10 -13.83
CA GLY A 50 -6.28 11.20 -13.51
C GLY A 50 -6.63 11.98 -12.25
N SER A 51 -7.92 12.20 -12.08
CA SER A 51 -8.52 12.90 -10.95
C SER A 51 -9.07 11.98 -9.85
N HIS A 52 -8.80 10.66 -9.93
CA HIS A 52 -9.16 9.73 -8.89
C HIS A 52 -7.98 9.56 -7.93
N PHE A 53 -8.21 9.76 -6.65
CA PHE A 53 -7.16 9.68 -5.64
C PHE A 53 -6.60 8.26 -5.51
N HIS A 54 -5.28 8.14 -5.63
CA HIS A 54 -4.53 6.92 -5.39
C HIS A 54 -3.34 7.19 -4.47
N LEU A 55 -3.13 6.32 -3.51
CA LEU A 55 -1.97 6.32 -2.64
C LEU A 55 -1.28 4.96 -2.69
N TRP A 56 0.02 4.97 -2.97
CA TRP A 56 0.81 3.75 -3.12
C TRP A 56 1.57 3.43 -1.84
N PHE A 57 1.51 2.18 -1.44
CA PHE A 57 2.29 1.62 -0.34
C PHE A 57 3.30 0.65 -0.92
N MET A 58 4.57 0.99 -0.80
CA MET A 58 5.65 0.23 -1.41
C MET A 58 6.54 -0.36 -0.32
N ALA A 59 6.63 -1.68 -0.29
CA ALA A 59 7.47 -2.39 0.65
C ALA A 59 8.92 -2.45 0.17
N ARG A 60 9.84 -2.10 1.06
CA ARG A 60 11.26 -2.41 0.89
C ARG A 60 11.59 -3.67 1.66
N PRO A 61 12.20 -4.68 1.02
CA PRO A 61 12.60 -5.90 1.71
C PRO A 61 13.63 -5.63 2.81
N LYS A 62 13.62 -6.47 3.85
CA LYS A 62 14.65 -6.43 4.89
C LYS A 62 16.03 -6.65 4.28
N GLY A 63 17.03 -5.95 4.82
CA GLY A 63 18.43 -6.08 4.40
C GLY A 63 18.77 -5.39 3.07
N ARG A 64 17.82 -4.66 2.47
CA ARG A 64 18.02 -3.99 1.18
C ARG A 64 18.01 -2.47 1.34
N MET A 65 18.93 -1.97 2.17
CA MET A 65 19.05 -0.53 2.45
C MET A 65 19.43 0.30 1.23
N GLU A 66 20.08 -0.30 0.25
CA GLU A 66 20.42 0.33 -1.04
C GLU A 66 19.19 0.73 -1.85
N LEU A 67 18.03 0.14 -1.59
CA LEU A 67 16.77 0.51 -2.24
C LEU A 67 16.13 1.70 -1.51
N TYR A 68 16.72 2.86 -1.65
CA TYR A 68 16.17 4.08 -1.06
C TYR A 68 14.75 4.36 -1.54
N GLY A 69 13.90 4.85 -0.63
CA GLY A 69 12.48 5.04 -0.89
C GLY A 69 12.17 5.90 -2.11
N TYR A 70 12.92 6.96 -2.33
CA TYR A 70 12.76 7.83 -3.51
C TYR A 70 13.09 7.15 -4.84
N GLY A 71 13.99 6.15 -4.83
CA GLY A 71 14.37 5.37 -6.01
C GLY A 71 13.60 4.05 -6.15
N LEU A 72 12.89 3.62 -5.12
CA LEU A 72 12.23 2.32 -5.08
C LEU A 72 11.30 2.06 -6.29
N PRO A 73 10.48 3.02 -6.75
CA PRO A 73 9.64 2.81 -7.93
C PRO A 73 10.42 2.52 -9.21
N LEU A 74 11.62 3.06 -9.33
CA LEU A 74 12.49 2.80 -10.49
C LEU A 74 13.09 1.40 -10.44
N TRP A 75 13.41 0.91 -9.25
CA TRP A 75 13.96 -0.42 -9.04
C TRP A 75 12.99 -1.53 -9.40
N TYR A 76 11.68 -1.32 -9.27
CA TYR A 76 10.67 -2.30 -9.63
C TYR A 76 10.79 -2.82 -11.07
N LYS A 77 11.33 -2.00 -11.96
CA LYS A 77 11.48 -2.37 -13.39
C LYS A 77 12.64 -3.32 -13.65
N ILE A 78 13.61 -3.38 -12.76
CA ILE A 78 14.87 -4.11 -12.96
C ILE A 78 15.14 -5.19 -11.90
N LEU A 79 14.39 -5.19 -10.82
CA LEU A 79 14.46 -6.27 -9.84
C LEU A 79 13.84 -7.55 -10.41
N PRO A 80 14.36 -8.73 -10.02
CA PRO A 80 13.71 -9.98 -10.38
C PRO A 80 12.27 -10.02 -9.87
N PRO A 81 11.37 -10.77 -10.53
CA PRO A 81 10.02 -10.96 -10.04
C PRO A 81 10.01 -11.46 -8.61
N TYR A 82 9.11 -10.91 -7.81
CA TYR A 82 8.89 -11.37 -6.46
C TYR A 82 8.30 -12.78 -6.48
N ASP A 83 8.66 -13.61 -5.50
CA ASP A 83 8.11 -14.96 -5.37
C ASP A 83 6.58 -14.90 -5.25
N HIS A 84 5.89 -15.63 -6.14
CA HIS A 84 4.43 -15.56 -6.27
C HIS A 84 3.71 -16.07 -5.01
N ASP A 85 4.18 -17.17 -4.44
CA ASP A 85 3.54 -17.73 -3.24
C ASP A 85 3.74 -16.82 -2.04
N ARG A 86 4.93 -16.24 -1.93
CA ARG A 86 5.24 -15.25 -0.89
C ARG A 86 4.38 -13.99 -1.05
N TRP A 87 4.17 -13.54 -2.27
CA TRP A 87 3.31 -12.40 -2.57
C TRP A 87 1.86 -12.65 -2.13
N HIS A 88 1.32 -13.82 -2.45
CA HIS A 88 -0.03 -14.21 -2.00
C HIS A 88 -0.12 -14.32 -0.48
N ALA A 89 0.86 -14.93 0.16
CA ALA A 89 0.89 -15.04 1.63
C ALA A 89 0.91 -13.66 2.29
N ASN A 90 1.75 -12.75 1.83
CA ASN A 90 1.81 -11.39 2.37
C ASN A 90 0.51 -10.61 2.13
N ASN A 91 -0.08 -10.71 0.94
CA ASN A 91 -1.37 -10.08 0.67
C ASN A 91 -2.46 -10.58 1.60
N ARG A 92 -2.48 -11.87 1.91
CA ARG A 92 -3.44 -12.45 2.87
C ARG A 92 -3.23 -11.91 4.27
N ILE A 93 -1.98 -11.83 4.74
CA ILE A 93 -1.65 -11.25 6.05
C ILE A 93 -2.16 -9.81 6.14
N VAL A 94 -1.90 -9.00 5.13
CA VAL A 94 -2.35 -7.60 5.10
C VAL A 94 -3.87 -7.49 5.06
N ALA A 95 -4.54 -8.28 4.22
CA ALA A 95 -5.99 -8.25 4.08
C ALA A 95 -6.69 -8.65 5.39
N ASP A 96 -6.25 -9.72 6.03
CA ASP A 96 -6.81 -10.20 7.29
C ASP A 96 -6.59 -9.17 8.42
N ALA A 97 -5.40 -8.58 8.48
CA ALA A 97 -5.09 -7.53 9.46
C ALA A 97 -5.98 -6.29 9.29
N LEU A 98 -6.23 -5.87 8.06
CA LEU A 98 -7.11 -4.73 7.79
C LEU A 98 -8.57 -5.03 8.16
N ALA A 99 -9.04 -6.26 7.92
CA ALA A 99 -10.40 -6.67 8.23
C ALA A 99 -10.71 -6.72 9.74
N GLU A 100 -9.70 -6.82 10.61
CA GLU A 100 -9.88 -6.82 12.08
C GLU A 100 -10.58 -5.55 12.59
N ASN A 101 -10.40 -4.43 11.90
CA ASN A 101 -10.94 -3.13 12.31
C ASN A 101 -12.01 -2.57 11.35
N GLY A 102 -12.72 -3.44 10.69
CA GLY A 102 -13.77 -3.11 9.73
C GLY A 102 -13.36 -3.33 8.27
N GLY A 103 -14.35 -3.55 7.45
CA GLY A 103 -14.16 -3.93 6.07
C GLY A 103 -14.29 -5.44 5.84
N ARG A 104 -14.08 -5.85 4.62
CA ARG A 104 -14.10 -7.26 4.22
C ARG A 104 -12.97 -7.57 3.25
N VAL A 105 -12.45 -8.75 3.36
CA VAL A 105 -11.52 -9.30 2.36
C VAL A 105 -12.31 -9.70 1.13
N ILE A 106 -11.88 -9.23 -0.03
CA ILE A 106 -12.38 -9.71 -1.33
C ILE A 106 -11.23 -10.50 -1.94
N GLU A 107 -11.43 -11.80 -2.11
CA GLU A 107 -10.43 -12.61 -2.77
C GLU A 107 -10.38 -12.22 -4.25
N ALA A 108 -9.18 -11.94 -4.74
CA ALA A 108 -9.00 -11.76 -6.18
C ALA A 108 -9.33 -13.09 -6.86
N ALA A 109 -10.09 -13.00 -7.95
CA ALA A 109 -10.31 -14.17 -8.81
C ALA A 109 -8.93 -14.70 -9.23
N SER A 110 -8.70 -15.95 -8.91
CA SER A 110 -7.47 -16.67 -9.25
C SER A 110 -7.28 -16.81 -10.76
#